data_c3b448cd90c45e50451d1d56c79d8bb1
#
_entry.id   c3b448cd90c45e50451d1d56c79d8bb1
#
_cell.length_a   1.000
_cell.length_b   1.000
_cell.length_c   1.000
_cell.angle_alpha   90.00
_cell.angle_beta   90.00
_cell.angle_gamma   90.00
#
_symmetry.space_group_name_H-M   'P 1'
#
loop_
_entity.id
_entity.type
_entity.pdbx_description
1 polymer ?
#
loop_
_entity_poly.entity_id
_entity_poly.type
_entity_poly.pdbx_seq_one_letter_code
_entity_poly.pdbx_strand_id
1 'polypeptide(L)'
;VCIFLILSSANGRFDLNASSCIPHADFTPTNDLDISVANNFVNLFKSSKLYANKEEGFVGTSLKKDENAEFICDCSDIDDIIVFLKSGKYIITKVSTKAFIGKKIIHVAVFKKNDKRTIYNAIYRDGKGGVVYAKRFYVSGISKDKEYDLTQGKPDSTVLWLTSNPNGEAEKIKVYYKPRPKLKKLNEEFDFAKLLIKGRASRGNLVTKNQITKIQFKSKGSSTIGGKAIWFDNDISRLNEDSRGTFLGKFEDGEHILAICKDGTYYTTSFDLSNRYQGDLMKVEKLSTDKTYSVLYWDDEVKSFYIKRFSFEVSDNN
;
A
#
# COMPACT_ATOMS: atom_id res chain seq x y z
N VAL A 1 3.30 4.20 37.07
CA VAL A 1 2.75 5.51 36.63
C VAL A 1 1.34 5.26 36.15
N CYS A 2 0.33 5.82 36.82
CA CYS A 2 -1.06 5.76 36.33
C CYS A 2 -1.37 7.06 35.58
N ILE A 3 -1.76 6.99 34.34
CA ILE A 3 -2.19 8.14 33.55
C ILE A 3 -3.71 8.22 33.59
N PHE A 4 -4.25 9.37 34.03
CA PHE A 4 -5.68 9.51 34.26
C PHE A 4 -6.43 10.26 33.16
N LEU A 5 -5.78 11.06 32.34
CA LEU A 5 -6.50 11.84 31.33
C LEU A 5 -5.57 12.37 30.22
N ILE A 6 -5.96 12.20 28.99
CA ILE A 6 -5.36 12.92 27.86
C ILE A 6 -6.39 13.90 27.30
N LEU A 7 -6.08 15.19 27.41
CA LEU A 7 -6.84 16.26 26.78
C LEU A 7 -6.16 16.66 25.48
N SER A 8 -6.83 16.52 24.34
CA SER A 8 -6.33 17.03 23.06
C SER A 8 -7.16 18.24 22.63
N SER A 9 -6.52 19.33 22.32
CA SER A 9 -7.18 20.56 21.86
C SER A 9 -6.72 20.88 20.43
N ALA A 10 -7.70 20.85 19.50
CA ALA A 10 -7.58 21.53 18.22
C ALA A 10 -8.61 22.65 18.21
N ASN A 11 -8.47 23.81 18.66
CA ASN A 11 -9.44 24.94 18.75
C ASN A 11 -10.04 25.22 20.14
N GLY A 12 -9.27 25.07 21.22
CA GLY A 12 -9.65 25.66 22.50
C GLY A 12 -10.90 25.08 23.20
N ARG A 13 -11.48 23.99 22.72
CA ARG A 13 -12.54 23.25 23.37
C ARG A 13 -11.97 21.98 24.01
N PHE A 14 -12.30 21.77 25.26
CA PHE A 14 -11.89 20.59 26.02
C PHE A 14 -13.00 19.55 25.97
N ASP A 15 -12.74 18.39 25.38
CA ASP A 15 -13.60 17.23 25.50
C ASP A 15 -13.08 16.34 26.64
N LEU A 16 -13.88 16.23 27.70
CA LEU A 16 -13.62 15.39 28.87
C LEU A 16 -14.09 13.95 28.55
N ASN A 17 -13.18 13.06 28.23
CA ASN A 17 -13.47 11.62 28.25
C ASN A 17 -12.99 11.05 29.59
N ALA A 18 -13.89 11.00 30.58
CA ALA A 18 -13.64 10.33 31.84
C ALA A 18 -13.84 8.82 31.67
N SER A 19 -12.75 8.08 31.66
CA SER A 19 -12.78 6.62 31.81
C SER A 19 -12.81 6.32 33.31
N SER A 20 -14.00 5.94 33.83
CA SER A 20 -14.19 5.55 35.22
C SER A 20 -13.39 4.26 35.51
N CYS A 21 -12.54 4.34 36.55
CA CYS A 21 -11.95 3.16 37.18
C CYS A 21 -13.06 2.38 37.91
N ILE A 22 -13.42 1.21 37.45
CA ILE A 22 -14.20 0.22 38.20
C ILE A 22 -13.19 -0.70 38.89
N PRO A 23 -13.32 -0.93 40.23
CA PRO A 23 -12.43 -1.85 40.93
C PRO A 23 -12.63 -3.29 40.43
N HIS A 24 -11.56 -4.04 40.39
CA HIS A 24 -11.51 -5.46 40.07
C HIS A 24 -12.61 -6.26 40.78
N ALA A 25 -13.55 -6.80 40.00
CA ALA A 25 -14.31 -7.97 40.39
C ALA A 25 -13.62 -9.16 39.72
N ASP A 26 -13.29 -10.17 40.52
CA ASP A 26 -12.71 -11.43 40.08
C ASP A 26 -13.58 -12.10 39.02
N PHE A 27 -13.14 -12.05 37.79
CA PHE A 27 -13.70 -12.83 36.69
C PHE A 27 -12.84 -14.10 36.52
N THR A 28 -13.32 -15.22 37.03
CA THR A 28 -12.81 -16.53 36.64
C THR A 28 -13.27 -16.80 35.21
N PRO A 29 -12.37 -17.02 34.25
CA PRO A 29 -12.77 -17.37 32.89
C PRO A 29 -13.16 -18.86 32.86
N THR A 30 -14.45 -19.12 32.79
CA THR A 30 -14.97 -20.43 32.32
C THR A 30 -15.32 -20.26 30.85
N ASN A 31 -14.42 -20.66 29.99
CA ASN A 31 -14.65 -21.31 28.71
C ASN A 31 -13.31 -21.39 27.97
N ASP A 32 -12.67 -22.53 28.08
CA ASP A 32 -11.65 -23.00 27.17
C ASP A 32 -12.27 -23.14 25.77
N LEU A 33 -12.38 -22.06 25.04
CA LEU A 33 -12.50 -22.09 23.58
C LEU A 33 -11.13 -22.51 23.06
N ASP A 34 -11.11 -23.75 22.62
CA ASP A 34 -9.97 -24.54 22.18
C ASP A 34 -9.02 -23.70 21.28
N ILE A 35 -7.95 -23.16 21.87
CA ILE A 35 -6.87 -22.46 21.17
C ILE A 35 -6.30 -23.34 20.04
N SER A 36 -6.49 -24.68 20.13
CA SER A 36 -6.10 -25.65 19.12
C SER A 36 -6.87 -25.47 17.80
N VAL A 37 -8.15 -25.06 17.86
CA VAL A 37 -8.98 -24.82 16.67
C VAL A 37 -8.56 -23.51 15.99
N ALA A 38 -8.28 -22.46 16.76
CA ALA A 38 -7.80 -21.18 16.18
C ALA A 38 -6.40 -21.33 15.55
N ASN A 39 -5.51 -22.10 16.17
CA ASN A 39 -4.19 -22.41 15.61
C ASN A 39 -4.26 -23.31 14.37
N ASN A 40 -5.26 -24.21 14.27
CA ASN A 40 -5.46 -25.00 13.07
C ASN A 40 -5.99 -24.17 11.90
N PHE A 41 -6.80 -23.14 12.13
CA PHE A 41 -7.22 -22.22 11.06
C PHE A 41 -6.10 -21.31 10.56
N VAL A 42 -5.18 -20.90 11.42
CA VAL A 42 -4.00 -20.08 11.01
C VAL A 42 -3.02 -20.89 10.18
N ASN A 43 -2.94 -22.21 10.38
CA ASN A 43 -2.04 -23.10 9.61
C ASN A 43 -2.63 -23.61 8.29
N LEU A 44 -3.90 -23.31 7.97
CA LEU A 44 -4.54 -23.75 6.73
C LEU A 44 -4.01 -23.02 5.48
N PHE A 45 -3.42 -21.84 5.62
CA PHE A 45 -2.86 -21.09 4.52
C PHE A 45 -1.33 -21.10 4.60
N LYS A 46 -0.74 -21.90 3.74
CA LYS A 46 0.73 -22.01 3.67
C LYS A 46 1.32 -20.70 3.15
N SER A 47 1.99 -19.96 4.01
CA SER A 47 2.78 -18.80 3.59
C SER A 47 3.93 -19.29 2.71
N SER A 48 4.03 -18.74 1.52
CA SER A 48 5.01 -19.09 0.50
C SER A 48 5.66 -17.82 -0.05
N LYS A 49 6.87 -17.96 -0.56
CA LYS A 49 7.59 -16.86 -1.20
C LYS A 49 7.45 -16.97 -2.71
N LEU A 50 7.00 -15.92 -3.35
CA LEU A 50 6.88 -15.83 -4.80
C LEU A 50 8.17 -15.33 -5.42
N TYR A 51 8.62 -16.00 -6.46
CA TYR A 51 9.80 -15.65 -7.25
C TYR A 51 9.43 -15.53 -8.73
N ALA A 52 10.17 -14.74 -9.48
CA ALA A 52 10.01 -14.60 -10.91
C ALA A 52 11.35 -14.55 -11.64
N ASN A 53 11.51 -15.38 -12.67
CA ASN A 53 12.55 -15.23 -13.67
C ASN A 53 11.97 -14.39 -14.82
N LYS A 54 12.23 -13.08 -14.76
CA LYS A 54 11.59 -12.10 -15.65
C LYS A 54 11.98 -12.25 -17.11
N GLU A 55 13.21 -12.62 -17.39
CA GLU A 55 13.68 -12.77 -18.77
C GLU A 55 13.12 -14.03 -19.42
N GLU A 56 13.17 -15.17 -18.74
CA GLU A 56 12.67 -16.43 -19.25
C GLU A 56 11.16 -16.59 -19.15
N GLY A 57 10.51 -15.82 -18.27
CA GLY A 57 9.06 -15.75 -18.17
C GLY A 57 8.43 -16.76 -17.23
N PHE A 58 9.15 -17.24 -16.23
CA PHE A 58 8.64 -18.14 -15.20
C PHE A 58 8.31 -17.39 -13.90
N VAL A 59 7.22 -17.80 -13.28
CA VAL A 59 6.79 -17.31 -11.96
C VAL A 59 6.39 -18.50 -11.10
N GLY A 60 6.75 -18.49 -9.80
CA GLY A 60 6.35 -19.57 -8.89
C GLY A 60 7.09 -19.58 -7.58
N THR A 61 6.65 -20.48 -6.68
CA THR A 61 7.18 -20.58 -5.32
C THR A 61 8.44 -21.46 -5.22
N SER A 62 8.71 -22.33 -6.20
CA SER A 62 9.86 -23.22 -6.21
C SER A 62 11.09 -22.68 -6.94
N LEU A 63 11.03 -21.44 -7.46
CA LEU A 63 12.11 -20.82 -8.24
C LEU A 63 13.26 -20.26 -7.38
N LYS A 64 13.26 -20.45 -6.06
CA LYS A 64 14.31 -19.95 -5.15
C LYS A 64 15.74 -20.36 -5.54
N LYS A 65 15.90 -21.51 -6.21
CA LYS A 65 17.20 -22.06 -6.64
C LYS A 65 17.63 -21.60 -8.03
N ASP A 66 16.78 -20.88 -8.76
CA ASP A 66 17.11 -20.33 -10.07
C ASP A 66 17.91 -19.03 -9.85
N GLU A 67 19.16 -18.99 -10.32
CA GLU A 67 20.06 -17.84 -10.18
C GLU A 67 19.52 -16.56 -10.83
N ASN A 68 18.64 -16.69 -11.81
CA ASN A 68 18.03 -15.56 -12.51
C ASN A 68 16.64 -15.20 -11.98
N ALA A 69 16.16 -15.88 -10.93
CA ALA A 69 14.88 -15.56 -10.31
C ALA A 69 15.07 -14.59 -9.13
N GLU A 70 14.27 -13.55 -9.13
CA GLU A 70 14.22 -12.57 -8.03
C GLU A 70 13.02 -12.85 -7.11
N PHE A 71 13.18 -12.56 -5.83
CA PHE A 71 12.07 -12.56 -4.87
C PHE A 71 11.12 -11.40 -5.16
N ILE A 72 9.83 -11.68 -5.22
CA ILE A 72 8.79 -10.68 -5.49
C ILE A 72 8.07 -10.26 -4.21
N CYS A 73 7.45 -11.20 -3.51
CA CYS A 73 6.70 -10.96 -2.28
C CYS A 73 6.37 -12.26 -1.56
N ASP A 74 5.90 -12.15 -0.33
CA ASP A 74 5.22 -13.24 0.36
C ASP A 74 3.79 -13.37 -0.17
N CYS A 75 3.31 -14.60 -0.30
CA CYS A 75 1.98 -14.93 -0.82
C CYS A 75 1.43 -16.18 -0.16
N SER A 76 0.14 -16.45 -0.38
CA SER A 76 -0.49 -17.72 -0.04
C SER A 76 -0.66 -18.59 -1.31
N ASP A 77 -0.79 -19.88 -1.13
CA ASP A 77 -1.07 -20.83 -2.19
C ASP A 77 -2.47 -20.66 -2.83
N ILE A 78 -3.35 -19.95 -2.13
CA ILE A 78 -4.69 -19.59 -2.66
C ILE A 78 -4.73 -18.26 -3.39
N ASP A 79 -3.68 -17.44 -3.29
CA ASP A 79 -3.63 -16.12 -3.91
C ASP A 79 -3.65 -16.20 -5.42
N ASP A 80 -4.16 -15.15 -6.03
CA ASP A 80 -4.00 -14.88 -7.45
C ASP A 80 -2.87 -13.87 -7.64
N ILE A 81 -2.14 -13.98 -8.74
CA ILE A 81 -1.08 -13.05 -9.14
C ILE A 81 -1.42 -12.39 -10.46
N ILE A 82 -1.04 -11.13 -10.59
CA ILE A 82 -1.09 -10.41 -11.86
C ILE A 82 0.32 -10.29 -12.43
N VAL A 83 0.47 -10.59 -13.71
CA VAL A 83 1.75 -10.55 -14.42
C VAL A 83 1.61 -9.72 -15.68
N PHE A 84 2.48 -8.73 -15.85
CA PHE A 84 2.56 -7.87 -17.03
C PHE A 84 3.81 -8.20 -17.84
N LEU A 85 3.65 -8.29 -19.14
CA LEU A 85 4.72 -8.55 -20.10
C LEU A 85 5.11 -7.27 -20.86
N LYS A 86 6.35 -7.20 -21.29
CA LYS A 86 6.87 -6.08 -22.10
C LYS A 86 6.14 -5.92 -23.44
N SER A 87 5.57 -7.00 -23.96
CA SER A 87 4.71 -6.97 -25.15
C SER A 87 3.40 -6.22 -24.98
N GLY A 88 3.05 -5.85 -23.74
CA GLY A 88 1.79 -5.20 -23.42
C GLY A 88 0.66 -6.16 -23.07
N LYS A 89 0.94 -7.46 -23.04
CA LYS A 89 -0.02 -8.44 -22.52
C LYS A 89 0.08 -8.56 -21.01
N TYR A 90 -1.01 -8.94 -20.37
CA TYR A 90 -1.02 -9.30 -18.96
C TYR A 90 -2.04 -10.40 -18.68
N ILE A 91 -1.81 -11.14 -17.61
CA ILE A 91 -2.63 -12.27 -17.19
C ILE A 91 -2.79 -12.25 -15.67
N ILE A 92 -3.93 -12.77 -15.19
CA ILE A 92 -4.12 -13.13 -13.78
C ILE A 92 -4.24 -14.63 -13.71
N THR A 93 -3.43 -15.23 -12.85
CA THR A 93 -3.40 -16.68 -12.61
C THR A 93 -3.19 -16.98 -11.14
N LYS A 94 -3.46 -18.21 -10.71
CA LYS A 94 -3.17 -18.64 -9.34
C LYS A 94 -1.67 -18.76 -9.10
N VAL A 95 -1.28 -18.56 -7.85
CA VAL A 95 0.06 -18.95 -7.37
C VAL A 95 0.25 -20.44 -7.62
N SER A 96 1.39 -20.80 -8.18
CA SER A 96 1.78 -22.18 -8.45
C SER A 96 3.24 -22.40 -8.09
N THR A 97 3.69 -23.66 -8.11
CA THR A 97 5.10 -24.00 -7.86
C THR A 97 6.02 -23.43 -8.95
N LYS A 98 5.61 -23.56 -10.22
CA LYS A 98 6.31 -22.99 -11.38
C LYS A 98 5.34 -22.89 -12.56
N ALA A 99 5.11 -21.69 -13.09
CA ALA A 99 4.31 -21.47 -14.27
C ALA A 99 5.11 -20.65 -15.31
N PHE A 100 4.99 -21.02 -16.57
CA PHE A 100 5.47 -20.19 -17.67
C PHE A 100 4.36 -19.24 -18.09
N ILE A 101 4.60 -17.94 -17.99
CA ILE A 101 3.63 -16.88 -18.32
C ILE A 101 3.95 -16.22 -19.66
N GLY A 102 5.22 -16.11 -19.98
CA GLY A 102 5.71 -15.43 -21.18
C GLY A 102 6.98 -14.64 -20.90
N LYS A 103 7.86 -14.58 -21.90
CA LYS A 103 9.17 -13.92 -21.77
C LYS A 103 9.06 -12.41 -21.54
N LYS A 104 10.06 -11.84 -20.88
CA LYS A 104 10.20 -10.41 -20.59
C LYS A 104 9.07 -9.88 -19.72
N ILE A 105 8.89 -10.49 -18.56
CA ILE A 105 8.00 -10.01 -17.51
C ILE A 105 8.52 -8.66 -17.01
N ILE A 106 7.64 -7.66 -16.86
CA ILE A 106 7.99 -6.33 -16.36
C ILE A 106 7.44 -6.05 -14.97
N HIS A 107 6.38 -6.75 -14.57
CA HIS A 107 5.79 -6.59 -13.24
C HIS A 107 5.04 -7.86 -12.83
N VAL A 108 5.20 -8.24 -11.56
CA VAL A 108 4.46 -9.32 -10.89
C VAL A 108 4.04 -8.83 -9.51
N ALA A 109 2.80 -9.10 -9.12
CA ALA A 109 2.30 -8.79 -7.79
C ALA A 109 1.14 -9.73 -7.41
N VAL A 110 0.84 -9.85 -6.11
CA VAL A 110 -0.40 -10.47 -5.65
C VAL A 110 -1.58 -9.63 -6.13
N PHE A 111 -2.57 -10.28 -6.72
CA PHE A 111 -3.76 -9.64 -7.25
C PHE A 111 -4.89 -9.65 -6.24
N LYS A 112 -5.41 -8.48 -5.91
CA LYS A 112 -6.59 -8.32 -5.07
C LYS A 112 -7.82 -8.05 -5.94
N LYS A 113 -8.77 -8.98 -5.95
CA LYS A 113 -10.03 -8.82 -6.69
C LYS A 113 -10.81 -7.62 -6.16
N ASN A 114 -11.41 -6.85 -7.08
CA ASN A 114 -12.17 -5.62 -6.81
C ASN A 114 -11.35 -4.46 -6.23
N ASP A 115 -10.03 -4.56 -6.20
CA ASP A 115 -9.18 -3.43 -5.82
C ASP A 115 -9.21 -2.35 -6.92
N LYS A 116 -9.71 -1.18 -6.55
CA LYS A 116 -9.75 0.03 -7.39
C LYS A 116 -8.71 1.07 -6.96
N ARG A 117 -7.97 0.79 -5.87
CA ARG A 117 -6.96 1.71 -5.34
C ARG A 117 -5.59 1.50 -5.97
N THR A 118 -5.25 0.27 -6.30
CA THR A 118 -4.01 -0.02 -7.03
C THR A 118 -4.10 0.49 -8.46
N ILE A 119 -3.45 1.62 -8.71
CA ILE A 119 -3.41 2.27 -10.02
C ILE A 119 -2.10 1.95 -10.73
N TYR A 120 -2.23 1.46 -11.94
CA TYR A 120 -1.09 1.23 -12.82
C TYR A 120 -0.87 2.47 -13.70
N ASN A 121 0.34 3.03 -13.63
CA ASN A 121 0.77 4.10 -14.53
C ASN A 121 1.61 3.47 -15.64
N ALA A 122 1.21 3.65 -16.88
CA ALA A 122 1.86 3.00 -18.02
C ALA A 122 2.16 3.95 -19.16
N ILE A 123 3.33 3.79 -19.78
CA ILE A 123 3.65 4.35 -21.10
C ILE A 123 3.95 3.19 -22.04
N TYR A 124 3.33 3.20 -23.19
CA TYR A 124 3.52 2.16 -24.20
C TYR A 124 3.59 2.74 -25.62
N ARG A 125 4.30 2.06 -26.48
CA ARG A 125 4.33 2.32 -27.92
C ARG A 125 3.40 1.35 -28.62
N ASP A 126 2.54 1.86 -29.48
CA ASP A 126 1.52 1.11 -30.18
C ASP A 126 2.00 0.72 -31.58
N GLY A 127 2.56 -0.48 -31.71
CA GLY A 127 3.18 -1.02 -32.92
C GLY A 127 4.64 -0.63 -33.12
N LYS A 128 5.28 -1.23 -34.12
CA LYS A 128 6.69 -0.98 -34.48
C LYS A 128 6.86 0.47 -34.99
N GLY A 129 7.65 1.28 -34.24
CA GLY A 129 7.82 2.70 -34.58
C GLY A 129 6.56 3.55 -34.42
N GLY A 130 5.53 3.03 -33.77
CA GLY A 130 4.25 3.68 -33.60
C GLY A 130 4.25 4.80 -32.55
N VAL A 131 3.09 5.36 -32.35
CA VAL A 131 2.84 6.46 -31.43
C VAL A 131 2.93 5.97 -29.98
N VAL A 132 3.42 6.84 -29.10
CA VAL A 132 3.52 6.55 -27.67
C VAL A 132 2.33 7.16 -26.93
N TYR A 133 1.72 6.33 -26.10
CA TYR A 133 0.58 6.69 -25.26
C TYR A 133 0.95 6.51 -23.78
N ALA A 134 0.31 7.29 -22.93
CA ALA A 134 0.32 7.12 -21.48
C ALA A 134 -1.09 6.92 -20.96
N LYS A 135 -1.25 6.06 -19.97
CA LYS A 135 -2.52 5.85 -19.29
C LYS A 135 -2.34 5.51 -17.82
N ARG A 136 -3.39 5.80 -17.07
CA ARG A 136 -3.58 5.37 -15.70
C ARG A 136 -4.83 4.51 -15.64
N PHE A 137 -4.73 3.35 -15.01
CA PHE A 137 -5.85 2.41 -14.95
C PHE A 137 -5.73 1.49 -13.74
N TYR A 138 -6.84 0.89 -13.35
CA TYR A 138 -6.88 -0.18 -12.37
C TYR A 138 -7.40 -1.48 -13.02
N VAL A 139 -7.11 -2.60 -12.38
CA VAL A 139 -7.57 -3.92 -12.79
C VAL A 139 -8.39 -4.51 -11.65
N SER A 140 -9.72 -4.55 -11.76
CA SER A 140 -10.61 -4.97 -10.68
C SER A 140 -11.24 -6.34 -10.90
N GLY A 141 -11.80 -6.60 -12.07
CA GLY A 141 -12.50 -7.84 -12.37
C GLY A 141 -12.10 -8.36 -13.75
N ILE A 142 -11.51 -9.53 -13.79
CA ILE A 142 -11.15 -10.23 -15.03
C ILE A 142 -11.19 -11.74 -14.83
N SER A 143 -11.32 -12.48 -15.94
CA SER A 143 -11.24 -13.93 -15.91
C SER A 143 -9.80 -14.38 -15.68
N LYS A 144 -9.61 -15.41 -14.86
CA LYS A 144 -8.30 -16.03 -14.65
C LYS A 144 -7.83 -16.77 -15.90
N ASP A 145 -6.53 -16.91 -16.03
CA ASP A 145 -5.85 -17.67 -17.07
C ASP A 145 -6.17 -17.19 -18.51
N LYS A 146 -6.65 -15.95 -18.62
CA LYS A 146 -6.90 -15.30 -19.90
C LYS A 146 -5.92 -14.14 -20.10
N GLU A 147 -5.33 -14.06 -21.28
CA GLU A 147 -4.51 -12.91 -21.67
C GLU A 147 -5.36 -11.69 -22.01
N TYR A 148 -4.89 -10.55 -21.61
CA TYR A 148 -5.47 -9.24 -21.89
C TYR A 148 -4.42 -8.30 -22.43
N ASP A 149 -4.83 -7.37 -23.28
CA ASP A 149 -3.95 -6.34 -23.84
C ASP A 149 -4.01 -5.04 -23.00
N LEU A 150 -2.84 -4.58 -22.60
CA LEU A 150 -2.65 -3.24 -22.06
C LEU A 150 -2.60 -2.20 -23.19
N THR A 151 -2.09 -2.60 -24.38
CA THR A 151 -1.98 -1.77 -25.58
C THR A 151 -3.25 -1.83 -26.42
N GLN A 152 -3.21 -1.37 -27.67
CA GLN A 152 -4.33 -1.52 -28.62
C GLN A 152 -4.25 -2.79 -29.45
N GLY A 153 -3.36 -3.73 -29.07
CA GLY A 153 -3.22 -5.03 -29.72
C GLY A 153 -2.47 -4.99 -31.07
N LYS A 154 -1.85 -3.87 -31.43
CA LYS A 154 -1.04 -3.86 -32.66
C LYS A 154 0.22 -4.73 -32.49
N PRO A 155 0.64 -5.44 -33.55
CA PRO A 155 1.89 -6.19 -33.53
C PRO A 155 3.09 -5.31 -33.13
N ASP A 156 4.06 -5.87 -32.43
CA ASP A 156 5.28 -5.18 -31.96
C ASP A 156 5.01 -3.98 -31.02
N SER A 157 3.84 -3.92 -30.40
CA SER A 157 3.59 -2.99 -29.31
C SER A 157 4.52 -3.31 -28.13
N THR A 158 4.94 -2.28 -27.41
CA THR A 158 5.92 -2.44 -26.33
C THR A 158 5.61 -1.50 -25.17
N VAL A 159 5.58 -2.02 -23.96
CA VAL A 159 5.50 -1.23 -22.73
C VAL A 159 6.89 -0.65 -22.45
N LEU A 160 6.97 0.67 -22.33
CA LEU A 160 8.19 1.41 -22.08
C LEU A 160 8.35 1.75 -20.60
N TRP A 161 7.23 1.89 -19.89
CA TRP A 161 7.16 2.19 -18.47
C TRP A 161 5.91 1.57 -17.86
N LEU A 162 6.04 0.96 -16.69
CA LEU A 162 4.91 0.46 -15.89
C LEU A 162 5.28 0.52 -14.42
N THR A 163 4.40 1.12 -13.63
CA THR A 163 4.48 1.11 -12.17
C THR A 163 3.14 0.78 -11.56
N SER A 164 3.18 0.14 -10.40
CA SER A 164 2.02 -0.17 -9.57
C SER A 164 2.00 0.78 -8.37
N ASN A 165 0.87 1.45 -8.16
CA ASN A 165 0.69 2.49 -7.16
C ASN A 165 -0.52 2.14 -6.29
N PRO A 166 -0.32 1.50 -5.10
CA PRO A 166 -1.41 0.97 -4.27
C PRO A 166 -2.39 2.01 -3.74
N ASN A 167 -1.95 3.27 -3.62
CA ASN A 167 -2.79 4.39 -3.19
C ASN A 167 -3.08 5.39 -4.32
N GLY A 168 -2.88 4.98 -5.58
CA GLY A 168 -3.14 5.84 -6.73
C GLY A 168 -2.19 7.02 -6.85
N GLU A 169 -0.94 6.87 -6.42
CA GLU A 169 0.10 7.88 -6.56
C GLU A 169 0.35 8.19 -8.03
N ALA A 170 0.64 9.45 -8.28
CA ALA A 170 0.88 9.96 -9.62
C ALA A 170 2.32 10.45 -9.75
N GLU A 171 3.19 9.54 -10.11
CA GLU A 171 4.61 9.81 -10.25
C GLU A 171 4.94 10.81 -11.35
N LYS A 172 6.09 11.44 -11.22
CA LYS A 172 6.73 12.24 -12.29
C LYS A 172 7.90 11.50 -12.85
N ILE A 173 8.03 11.51 -14.17
CA ILE A 173 9.11 10.85 -14.90
C ILE A 173 9.73 11.82 -15.88
N LYS A 174 10.96 11.52 -16.29
CA LYS A 174 11.65 12.23 -17.35
C LYS A 174 11.81 11.32 -18.56
N VAL A 175 11.30 11.77 -19.69
CA VAL A 175 11.30 11.05 -20.97
C VAL A 175 12.39 11.62 -21.85
N TYR A 176 13.25 10.77 -22.42
CA TYR A 176 14.34 11.16 -23.32
C TYR A 176 14.04 10.66 -24.73
N TYR A 177 14.21 11.53 -25.69
CA TYR A 177 13.95 11.26 -27.10
C TYR A 177 15.21 10.95 -27.89
N LYS A 178 15.08 10.13 -28.93
CA LYS A 178 16.16 9.90 -29.88
C LYS A 178 16.42 11.20 -30.65
N PRO A 179 17.67 11.72 -30.67
CA PRO A 179 18.01 12.89 -31.46
C PRO A 179 17.66 12.72 -32.93
N ARG A 180 17.08 13.74 -33.53
CA ARG A 180 16.81 13.82 -34.96
C ARG A 180 16.76 15.29 -35.43
N PRO A 181 16.98 15.55 -36.73
CA PRO A 181 16.86 16.90 -37.27
C PRO A 181 15.51 17.52 -36.89
N LYS A 182 15.53 18.82 -36.57
CA LYS A 182 14.35 19.62 -36.17
C LYS A 182 13.73 19.31 -34.79
N LEU A 183 14.26 18.35 -34.04
CA LEU A 183 13.81 18.09 -32.67
C LEU A 183 14.55 19.03 -31.69
N LYS A 184 13.87 20.08 -31.23
CA LYS A 184 14.46 21.08 -30.34
C LYS A 184 14.61 20.60 -28.89
N LYS A 185 13.65 19.81 -28.40
CA LYS A 185 13.66 19.27 -27.02
C LYS A 185 14.04 17.78 -27.05
N LEU A 186 15.14 17.44 -26.42
CA LEU A 186 15.65 16.06 -26.32
C LEU A 186 15.09 15.32 -25.11
N ASN A 187 14.50 16.01 -24.16
CA ASN A 187 13.84 15.41 -23.00
C ASN A 187 12.65 16.27 -22.55
N GLU A 188 11.75 15.63 -21.82
CA GLU A 188 10.54 16.26 -21.30
C GLU A 188 10.14 15.62 -19.96
N GLU A 189 9.62 16.41 -19.04
CA GLU A 189 9.02 15.90 -17.82
C GLU A 189 7.56 15.54 -18.09
N PHE A 190 7.17 14.35 -17.66
CA PHE A 190 5.82 13.85 -17.76
C PHE A 190 5.26 13.59 -16.37
N ASP A 191 4.11 14.19 -16.09
CA ASP A 191 3.42 14.11 -14.81
C ASP A 191 2.14 13.29 -14.97
N PHE A 192 2.09 12.13 -14.31
CA PHE A 192 0.91 11.26 -14.35
C PHE A 192 -0.30 11.87 -13.63
N ALA A 193 -0.12 12.84 -12.72
CA ALA A 193 -1.25 13.52 -12.07
C ALA A 193 -2.19 14.24 -13.05
N LYS A 194 -1.68 14.61 -14.22
CA LYS A 194 -2.47 15.24 -15.30
C LYS A 194 -3.34 14.25 -16.07
N LEU A 195 -3.20 12.95 -15.82
CA LEU A 195 -3.99 11.92 -16.49
C LEU A 195 -5.14 11.46 -15.59
N LEU A 196 -6.33 11.39 -16.18
CA LEU A 196 -7.47 10.75 -15.53
C LEU A 196 -7.27 9.22 -15.48
N ILE A 197 -7.69 8.62 -14.38
CA ILE A 197 -7.77 7.17 -14.24
C ILE A 197 -8.94 6.67 -15.10
N LYS A 198 -8.67 5.77 -16.04
CA LYS A 198 -9.67 5.23 -16.97
C LYS A 198 -9.70 3.70 -16.90
N GLY A 199 -10.67 3.09 -17.55
CA GLY A 199 -10.75 1.64 -17.67
C GLY A 199 -9.51 1.05 -18.38
N ARG A 200 -9.15 -0.18 -18.01
CA ARG A 200 -7.98 -0.91 -18.53
C ARG A 200 -7.88 -0.99 -20.06
N ALA A 201 -9.02 -1.06 -20.76
CA ALA A 201 -9.08 -1.14 -22.22
C ALA A 201 -8.90 0.23 -22.93
N SER A 202 -8.80 1.33 -22.18
CA SER A 202 -8.61 2.66 -22.77
C SER A 202 -7.25 2.76 -23.49
N ARG A 203 -7.21 3.46 -24.61
CA ARG A 203 -5.96 3.76 -25.33
C ARG A 203 -5.02 4.67 -24.53
N GLY A 204 -5.57 5.53 -23.70
CA GLY A 204 -4.80 6.55 -22.99
C GLY A 204 -4.61 7.83 -23.82
N ASN A 205 -3.75 8.69 -23.30
CA ASN A 205 -3.45 10.00 -23.89
C ASN A 205 -2.16 9.94 -24.71
N LEU A 206 -2.14 10.65 -25.83
CA LEU A 206 -0.95 10.79 -26.66
C LEU A 206 0.18 11.48 -25.88
N VAL A 207 1.35 10.85 -25.81
CA VAL A 207 2.56 11.44 -25.26
C VAL A 207 3.40 12.05 -26.36
N THR A 208 3.80 11.22 -27.35
CA THR A 208 4.68 11.67 -28.43
C THR A 208 4.62 10.75 -29.63
N LYS A 209 4.96 11.31 -30.80
CA LYS A 209 5.27 10.55 -32.02
C LYS A 209 6.77 10.28 -32.16
N ASN A 210 7.60 10.82 -31.25
CA ASN A 210 9.04 10.67 -31.29
C ASN A 210 9.46 9.34 -30.65
N GLN A 211 10.57 8.79 -31.11
CA GLN A 211 11.15 7.61 -30.50
C GLN A 211 11.73 7.96 -29.13
N ILE A 212 11.29 7.22 -28.09
CA ILE A 212 11.83 7.32 -26.75
C ILE A 212 13.05 6.40 -26.64
N THR A 213 14.14 6.92 -26.09
CA THR A 213 15.38 6.16 -25.81
C THR A 213 15.43 5.69 -24.38
N LYS A 214 14.97 6.52 -23.42
CA LYS A 214 15.01 6.25 -21.99
C LYS A 214 13.86 6.93 -21.28
N ILE A 215 13.35 6.28 -20.24
CA ILE A 215 12.45 6.89 -19.25
C ILE A 215 13.14 6.76 -17.89
N GLN A 216 13.12 7.82 -17.10
CA GLN A 216 13.73 7.88 -15.78
C GLN A 216 12.72 8.36 -14.76
N PHE A 217 12.63 7.67 -13.62
CA PHE A 217 11.86 8.11 -12.47
C PHE A 217 12.40 9.43 -11.92
N LYS A 218 11.51 10.34 -11.53
CA LYS A 218 11.87 11.63 -10.94
C LYS A 218 11.35 11.75 -9.50
N SER A 219 10.06 11.50 -9.29
CA SER A 219 9.46 11.56 -7.96
C SER A 219 8.16 10.74 -7.92
N LYS A 220 7.81 10.22 -6.74
CA LYS A 220 6.62 9.36 -6.53
C LYS A 220 5.30 10.12 -6.75
N GLY A 221 5.24 11.38 -6.41
CA GLY A 221 4.00 12.16 -6.43
C GLY A 221 3.05 11.79 -5.29
N SER A 222 1.91 12.46 -5.25
CA SER A 222 0.86 12.24 -4.26
C SER A 222 -0.28 11.37 -4.81
N SER A 223 -1.11 10.85 -3.91
CA SER A 223 -2.34 10.14 -4.27
C SER A 223 -3.31 11.07 -5.01
N THR A 224 -3.91 10.57 -6.09
CA THR A 224 -4.94 11.30 -6.86
C THR A 224 -6.35 10.78 -6.60
N ILE A 225 -6.49 9.73 -5.80
CA ILE A 225 -7.78 9.12 -5.43
C ILE A 225 -8.17 9.42 -3.99
N GLY A 226 -7.38 10.28 -3.31
CA GLY A 226 -7.53 10.61 -1.90
C GLY A 226 -6.99 9.53 -0.97
N GLY A 227 -6.80 9.91 0.29
CA GLY A 227 -6.26 9.02 1.31
C GLY A 227 -7.14 7.78 1.54
N LYS A 228 -6.51 6.72 2.03
CA LYS A 228 -7.14 5.47 2.42
C LYS A 228 -7.87 5.66 3.75
N ALA A 229 -9.16 5.43 3.80
CA ALA A 229 -9.93 5.51 5.04
C ALA A 229 -9.59 4.32 5.93
N ILE A 230 -9.22 4.58 7.18
CA ILE A 230 -8.77 3.58 8.15
C ILE A 230 -9.60 3.70 9.42
N TRP A 231 -10.02 2.57 9.94
CA TRP A 231 -10.69 2.41 11.23
C TRP A 231 -9.85 1.53 12.15
N PHE A 232 -10.02 1.75 13.44
CA PHE A 232 -9.42 0.92 14.48
C PHE A 232 -10.51 0.15 15.23
N ASP A 233 -10.43 -1.16 15.19
CA ASP A 233 -11.30 -2.06 15.93
C ASP A 233 -10.68 -2.30 17.31
N ASN A 234 -11.31 -1.75 18.35
CA ASN A 234 -10.82 -1.85 19.72
C ASN A 234 -10.89 -3.27 20.28
N ASP A 235 -11.86 -4.09 19.80
CA ASP A 235 -12.09 -5.43 20.35
C ASP A 235 -10.97 -6.40 19.97
N ILE A 236 -10.43 -6.24 18.77
CA ILE A 236 -9.35 -7.09 18.25
C ILE A 236 -8.01 -6.34 18.14
N SER A 237 -7.97 -5.07 18.53
CA SER A 237 -6.79 -4.19 18.48
C SER A 237 -6.12 -4.17 17.11
N ARG A 238 -6.91 -3.96 16.04
CA ARG A 238 -6.45 -3.97 14.65
C ARG A 238 -7.05 -2.87 13.80
N LEU A 239 -6.28 -2.51 12.77
CA LEU A 239 -6.76 -1.64 11.70
C LEU A 239 -7.64 -2.42 10.71
N ASN A 240 -8.61 -1.70 10.13
CA ASN A 240 -9.44 -2.24 9.05
C ASN A 240 -9.92 -1.14 8.09
N GLU A 241 -10.46 -1.57 6.94
CA GLU A 241 -11.10 -0.72 5.93
C GLU A 241 -12.62 -0.93 5.88
N ASP A 242 -13.14 -1.82 6.73
CA ASP A 242 -14.53 -2.30 6.71
C ASP A 242 -15.47 -1.43 7.57
N SER A 243 -15.03 -0.25 7.99
CA SER A 243 -15.79 0.67 8.85
C SER A 243 -16.13 0.11 10.24
N ARG A 244 -15.30 -0.80 10.77
CA ARG A 244 -15.47 -1.37 12.11
C ARG A 244 -14.67 -0.58 13.15
N GLY A 245 -15.32 -0.18 14.25
CA GLY A 245 -14.70 0.53 15.35
C GLY A 245 -14.54 2.04 15.10
N THR A 246 -13.46 2.63 15.58
CA THR A 246 -13.22 4.07 15.57
C THR A 246 -12.59 4.51 14.23
N PHE A 247 -13.19 5.50 13.57
CA PHE A 247 -12.60 6.10 12.37
C PHE A 247 -11.38 6.95 12.73
N LEU A 248 -10.20 6.56 12.23
CA LEU A 248 -8.95 7.28 12.46
C LEU A 248 -8.69 8.41 11.46
N GLY A 249 -9.33 8.36 10.30
CA GLY A 249 -9.15 9.34 9.24
C GLY A 249 -8.79 8.71 7.90
N LYS A 250 -8.46 9.59 6.93
CA LYS A 250 -7.90 9.21 5.64
C LYS A 250 -6.38 9.34 5.68
N PHE A 251 -5.68 8.30 5.24
CA PHE A 251 -4.22 8.22 5.27
C PHE A 251 -3.64 8.24 3.86
N GLU A 252 -2.63 9.06 3.65
CA GLU A 252 -1.77 9.07 2.48
C GLU A 252 -0.44 8.39 2.79
N ASP A 253 0.36 8.12 1.76
CA ASP A 253 1.66 7.49 1.94
C ASP A 253 2.60 8.36 2.80
N GLY A 254 3.30 7.72 3.74
CA GLY A 254 4.16 8.41 4.71
C GLY A 254 3.45 8.93 5.96
N GLU A 255 2.12 8.82 6.06
CA GLU A 255 1.41 9.16 7.29
C GLU A 255 1.39 8.00 8.28
N HIS A 256 1.39 8.33 9.57
CA HIS A 256 1.53 7.36 10.65
C HIS A 256 0.34 7.40 11.60
N ILE A 257 0.20 6.32 12.34
CA ILE A 257 -0.74 6.17 13.45
C ILE A 257 0.04 6.29 14.76
N LEU A 258 -0.50 7.05 15.68
CA LEU A 258 -0.01 7.17 17.04
C LEU A 258 -0.85 6.27 17.94
N ALA A 259 -0.19 5.39 18.68
CA ALA A 259 -0.78 4.59 19.75
C ALA A 259 -0.21 5.03 21.10
N ILE A 260 -1.07 5.34 22.04
CA ILE A 260 -0.73 5.76 23.40
C ILE A 260 -1.28 4.74 24.37
N CYS A 261 -0.42 4.24 25.27
CA CYS A 261 -0.75 3.25 26.27
C CYS A 261 -1.03 3.91 27.64
N LYS A 262 -1.79 3.22 28.50
CA LYS A 262 -2.12 3.70 29.84
C LYS A 262 -0.91 3.76 30.78
N ASP A 263 0.14 3.02 30.49
CA ASP A 263 1.40 3.05 31.24
C ASP A 263 2.27 4.29 30.98
N GLY A 264 1.84 5.14 30.01
CA GLY A 264 2.56 6.34 29.61
C GLY A 264 3.49 6.16 28.42
N THR A 265 3.61 4.96 27.90
CA THR A 265 4.36 4.73 26.68
C THR A 265 3.55 5.08 25.45
N TYR A 266 4.21 5.37 24.36
CA TYR A 266 3.60 5.56 23.04
C TYR A 266 4.53 5.01 21.96
N TYR A 267 3.92 4.69 20.83
CA TYR A 267 4.65 4.29 19.63
C TYR A 267 3.91 4.71 18.37
N THR A 268 4.63 4.77 17.27
CA THR A 268 4.06 5.10 15.97
C THR A 268 4.18 3.92 15.03
N THR A 269 3.19 3.74 14.16
CA THR A 269 3.18 2.69 13.14
C THR A 269 2.74 3.26 11.80
N SER A 270 3.07 2.57 10.71
CA SER A 270 2.40 2.77 9.43
C SER A 270 0.92 2.37 9.55
N PHE A 271 0.11 2.74 8.56
CA PHE A 271 -1.30 2.30 8.49
C PHE A 271 -1.49 0.95 7.77
N ASP A 272 -0.49 0.05 7.85
CA ASP A 272 -0.60 -1.31 7.33
C ASP A 272 -1.60 -2.12 8.15
N LEU A 273 -2.55 -2.79 7.47
CA LEU A 273 -3.58 -3.60 8.11
C LEU A 273 -3.04 -4.85 8.80
N SER A 274 -1.81 -5.26 8.49
CA SER A 274 -1.12 -6.36 9.16
C SER A 274 -0.63 -6.01 10.56
N ASN A 275 -0.52 -4.71 10.88
CA ASN A 275 -0.07 -4.23 12.18
C ASN A 275 -0.97 -4.75 13.30
N ARG A 276 -0.31 -5.18 14.38
CA ARG A 276 -0.98 -5.58 15.63
C ARG A 276 -0.62 -4.60 16.71
N TYR A 277 -1.64 -4.07 17.36
CA TYR A 277 -1.47 -3.13 18.46
C TYR A 277 -1.46 -3.91 19.77
N GLN A 278 -0.42 -3.69 20.58
CA GLN A 278 -0.21 -4.39 21.83
C GLN A 278 -0.20 -3.39 22.99
N GLY A 279 -0.45 -3.88 24.20
CA GLY A 279 -0.50 -3.08 25.41
C GLY A 279 -1.91 -2.62 25.77
N ASP A 280 -2.04 -2.03 26.95
CA ASP A 280 -3.29 -1.43 27.40
C ASP A 280 -3.45 -0.06 26.74
N LEU A 281 -4.07 -0.05 25.58
CA LEU A 281 -4.22 1.13 24.74
C LEU A 281 -5.16 2.14 25.40
N MET A 282 -4.70 3.37 25.54
CA MET A 282 -5.52 4.50 25.94
C MET A 282 -6.12 5.21 24.74
N LYS A 283 -5.33 5.38 23.69
CA LYS A 283 -5.73 6.12 22.50
C LYS A 283 -4.98 5.65 21.26
N VAL A 284 -5.72 5.50 20.16
CA VAL A 284 -5.16 5.28 18.82
C VAL A 284 -5.73 6.35 17.91
N GLU A 285 -4.87 7.08 17.21
CA GLU A 285 -5.31 8.13 16.29
C GLU A 285 -4.27 8.37 15.19
N LYS A 286 -4.67 9.12 14.16
CA LYS A 286 -3.74 9.61 13.15
C LYS A 286 -2.73 10.57 13.77
N LEU A 287 -1.44 10.32 13.58
CA LEU A 287 -0.38 11.21 14.04
C LEU A 287 -0.50 12.58 13.36
N SER A 288 -0.51 13.64 14.15
CA SER A 288 -0.49 15.03 13.68
C SER A 288 0.54 15.82 14.46
N THR A 289 1.48 16.44 13.75
CA THR A 289 2.51 17.32 14.35
C THR A 289 1.95 18.63 14.87
N ASP A 290 0.81 19.06 14.32
CA ASP A 290 0.17 20.33 14.72
C ASP A 290 -0.67 20.18 15.98
N LYS A 291 -0.81 18.96 16.49
CA LYS A 291 -1.64 18.67 17.65
C LYS A 291 -0.84 18.74 18.93
N THR A 292 -1.35 19.51 19.90
CA THR A 292 -0.79 19.57 21.25
C THR A 292 -1.58 18.67 22.19
N TYR A 293 -0.87 17.88 22.98
CA TYR A 293 -1.41 16.97 23.98
C TYR A 293 -1.18 17.53 25.36
N SER A 294 -2.18 17.38 26.24
CA SER A 294 -2.06 17.65 27.67
C SER A 294 -2.35 16.36 28.41
N VAL A 295 -1.45 15.95 29.25
CA VAL A 295 -1.51 14.70 30.01
C VAL A 295 -1.45 15.04 31.50
N LEU A 296 -2.40 14.49 32.26
CA LEU A 296 -2.37 14.44 33.71
C LEU A 296 -1.93 13.04 34.14
N TYR A 297 -0.88 12.91 34.90
CA TYR A 297 -0.37 11.63 35.36
C TYR A 297 -0.01 11.66 36.84
N TRP A 298 -0.05 10.50 37.44
CA TRP A 298 0.37 10.29 38.82
C TRP A 298 1.80 9.73 38.86
N ASP A 299 2.64 10.33 39.64
CA ASP A 299 4.01 9.85 39.87
C ASP A 299 4.04 9.10 41.22
N ASP A 300 4.31 7.78 41.13
CA ASP A 300 4.31 6.92 42.31
C ASP A 300 5.53 7.13 43.22
N GLU A 301 6.63 7.66 42.71
CA GLU A 301 7.81 7.94 43.50
C GLU A 301 7.61 9.18 44.35
N VAL A 302 7.10 10.26 43.76
CA VAL A 302 6.90 11.55 44.39
C VAL A 302 5.51 11.65 45.04
N LYS A 303 4.58 10.71 44.80
CA LYS A 303 3.21 10.67 45.30
C LYS A 303 2.43 11.96 44.98
N SER A 304 2.55 12.44 43.75
CA SER A 304 1.94 13.70 43.31
C SER A 304 1.40 13.63 41.91
N PHE A 305 0.42 14.50 41.59
CA PHE A 305 -0.08 14.67 40.25
C PHE A 305 0.74 15.69 39.48
N TYR A 306 1.01 15.39 38.22
CA TYR A 306 1.70 16.27 37.28
C TYR A 306 0.90 16.48 36.01
N ILE A 307 0.99 17.69 35.45
CA ILE A 307 0.47 18.04 34.15
C ILE A 307 1.65 18.27 33.21
N LYS A 308 1.61 17.62 32.04
CA LYS A 308 2.56 17.83 30.97
C LYS A 308 1.84 18.21 29.68
N ARG A 309 2.38 19.21 28.99
CA ARG A 309 1.88 19.62 27.66
C ARG A 309 3.01 19.49 26.63
N PHE A 310 2.72 18.84 25.48
CA PHE A 310 3.72 18.55 24.46
C PHE A 310 3.07 18.31 23.08
N SER A 311 3.86 18.34 22.02
CA SER A 311 3.52 17.88 20.68
C SER A 311 4.47 16.76 20.28
N PHE A 312 4.03 15.88 19.38
CA PHE A 312 4.88 14.85 18.81
C PHE A 312 5.65 15.41 17.62
N GLU A 313 6.95 15.15 17.59
CA GLU A 313 7.80 15.41 16.43
C GLU A 313 7.94 14.11 15.64
N VAL A 314 7.82 14.20 14.31
CA VAL A 314 8.16 13.07 13.45
C VAL A 314 9.68 13.08 13.30
N SER A 315 10.37 12.17 13.97
CA SER A 315 11.77 11.90 13.66
C SER A 315 11.81 10.94 12.48
N ASP A 316 12.47 11.33 11.38
CA ASP A 316 12.75 10.47 10.21
C ASP A 316 13.71 9.31 10.53
N ASN A 317 14.04 9.08 11.79
CA ASN A 317 14.89 7.99 12.24
C ASN A 317 14.01 6.89 12.86
N ASN A 318 14.05 5.72 12.22
CA ASN A 318 13.53 4.44 12.73
C ASN A 318 14.01 4.13 14.15
#